data_c8167e04cc1e5091af01a563f5cdcf25
#
_entry.id   c8167e04cc1e5091af01a563f5cdcf25
#
_cell.length_a   1.000
_cell.length_b   1.000
_cell.length_c   1.000
_cell.angle_alpha   90.00
_cell.angle_beta   90.00
_cell.angle_gamma   90.00
#
_symmetry.space_group_name_H-M   'P 1'
#
loop_
_entity.id
_entity.type
_entity.pdbx_description
1 polymer ?
#
loop_
_entity_poly.entity_id
_entity_poly.type
_entity_poly.pdbx_seq_one_letter_code
_entity_poly.pdbx_strand_id
1 'polypeptide(L)'
;VQNYNIMGVAKASLDASVKYLANDLGKYGIRVNAISAGPIRTLSAKGVSDFNSILKQIEERAPLRRTTTQEEVGDAALFLFSDLSRGITGEIIHVDSGYHILGY
;
A
#
# COMPACT_ATOMS: atom_id res chain seq x y z
N VAL A 1 3.75 -7.18 11.39
CA VAL A 1 2.61 -8.09 11.57
C VAL A 1 3.14 -9.48 11.86
N GLN A 2 2.66 -10.08 12.94
CA GLN A 2 3.05 -11.45 13.30
C GLN A 2 2.62 -12.43 12.22
N ASN A 3 3.42 -13.48 12.05
CA ASN A 3 3.14 -14.55 11.08
C ASN A 3 3.12 -14.08 9.62
N TYR A 4 3.85 -13.00 9.33
CA TYR A 4 3.88 -12.40 8.00
C TYR A 4 5.26 -12.50 7.34
N ASN A 5 6.13 -13.39 7.83
CA ASN A 5 7.56 -13.39 7.51
C ASN A 5 7.86 -13.42 6.00
N ILE A 6 7.32 -14.41 5.28
CA ILE A 6 7.60 -14.55 3.85
C ILE A 6 7.00 -13.38 3.07
N MET A 7 5.79 -13.00 3.38
CA MET A 7 5.13 -11.86 2.73
C MET A 7 5.83 -10.55 3.05
N GLY A 8 6.37 -10.43 4.28
CA GLY A 8 7.16 -9.26 4.65
C GLY A 8 8.41 -9.11 3.81
N VAL A 9 9.12 -10.22 3.57
CA VAL A 9 10.30 -10.22 2.69
C VAL A 9 9.91 -9.88 1.27
N ALA A 10 8.82 -10.47 0.76
CA ALA A 10 8.34 -10.19 -0.59
C ALA A 10 7.96 -8.72 -0.76
N LYS A 11 7.31 -8.12 0.23
CA LYS A 11 6.96 -6.70 0.19
C LYS A 11 8.19 -5.80 0.21
N ALA A 12 9.20 -6.13 1.04
CA ALA A 12 10.44 -5.37 1.08
C ALA A 12 11.16 -5.42 -0.27
N SER A 13 11.15 -6.59 -0.93
CA SER A 13 11.72 -6.76 -2.25
C SER A 13 10.98 -5.91 -3.29
N LEU A 14 9.65 -5.88 -3.22
CA LEU A 14 8.85 -5.04 -4.11
C LEU A 14 9.18 -3.56 -3.92
N ASP A 15 9.29 -3.10 -2.68
CA ASP A 15 9.62 -1.70 -2.37
C ASP A 15 10.97 -1.31 -2.96
N ALA A 16 11.99 -2.16 -2.81
CA ALA A 16 13.31 -1.94 -3.40
C ALA A 16 13.23 -1.90 -4.93
N SER A 17 12.45 -2.81 -5.53
CA SER A 17 12.28 -2.88 -6.98
C SER A 17 11.68 -1.59 -7.54
N VAL A 18 10.74 -0.97 -6.84
CA VAL A 18 10.14 0.29 -7.26
C VAL A 18 11.23 1.37 -7.42
N LYS A 19 12.12 1.47 -6.45
CA LYS A 19 13.18 2.48 -6.48
C LYS A 19 14.17 2.24 -7.61
N TYR A 20 14.60 1.02 -7.81
CA TYR A 20 15.52 0.68 -8.89
C TYR A 20 14.89 0.92 -10.25
N LEU A 21 13.64 0.49 -10.44
CA LEU A 21 12.95 0.68 -11.71
C LEU A 21 12.69 2.17 -11.99
N ALA A 22 12.34 2.94 -10.97
CA ALA A 22 12.13 4.38 -11.14
C ALA A 22 13.43 5.05 -11.62
N ASN A 23 14.55 4.66 -11.03
CA ASN A 23 15.85 5.21 -11.43
C ASN A 23 16.22 4.80 -12.86
N ASP A 24 16.02 3.54 -13.20
CA ASP A 24 16.40 3.02 -14.51
C ASP A 24 15.52 3.54 -15.64
N LEU A 25 14.23 3.72 -15.38
CA LEU A 25 13.27 4.08 -16.42
C LEU A 25 12.97 5.57 -16.50
N GLY A 26 13.42 6.35 -15.52
CA GLY A 26 13.17 7.79 -15.49
C GLY A 26 13.71 8.52 -16.69
N LYS A 27 14.85 8.09 -17.22
CA LYS A 27 15.45 8.70 -18.41
C LYS A 27 14.60 8.56 -19.67
N TYR A 28 13.64 7.64 -19.65
CA TYR A 28 12.68 7.45 -20.74
C TYR A 28 11.35 8.16 -20.48
N GLY A 29 11.26 8.92 -19.39
CA GLY A 29 10.02 9.59 -19.03
C GLY A 29 8.99 8.67 -18.38
N ILE A 30 9.41 7.51 -17.90
CA ILE A 30 8.52 6.54 -17.26
C ILE A 30 8.62 6.69 -15.75
N ARG A 31 7.48 6.84 -15.10
CA ARG A 31 7.38 6.93 -13.64
C ARG A 31 6.96 5.57 -13.08
N VAL A 32 7.54 5.22 -11.94
CA VAL A 32 7.25 3.94 -11.27
C VAL A 32 6.99 4.23 -9.80
N ASN A 33 5.78 3.96 -9.37
CA ASN A 33 5.35 4.16 -7.99
C ASN A 33 4.59 2.93 -7.51
N ALA A 34 4.43 2.81 -6.22
CA ALA A 34 3.66 1.73 -5.63
C ALA A 34 2.63 2.29 -4.65
N ILE A 35 1.56 1.53 -4.46
CA ILE A 35 0.56 1.81 -3.43
C ILE A 35 0.65 0.71 -2.39
N SER A 36 0.82 1.12 -1.14
CA SER A 36 0.77 0.22 0.00
C SER A 36 -0.60 0.38 0.64
N ALA A 37 -1.50 -0.55 0.33
CA ALA A 37 -2.86 -0.49 0.84
C ALA A 37 -2.98 -1.16 2.20
N GLY A 38 -3.89 -0.67 3.01
CA GLY A 38 -4.27 -1.37 4.23
C GLY A 38 -5.10 -2.61 3.91
N PRO A 39 -5.37 -3.44 4.91
CA PRO A 39 -6.24 -4.60 4.69
C PRO A 39 -7.61 -4.18 4.17
N ILE A 40 -8.04 -4.84 3.12
CA ILE A 40 -9.31 -4.58 2.45
C ILE A 40 -10.04 -5.91 2.35
N ARG A 41 -11.34 -5.90 2.55
CA ARG A 41 -12.17 -7.11 2.49
C ARG A 41 -12.31 -7.53 1.03
N THR A 42 -11.52 -8.51 0.60
CA THR A 42 -11.54 -9.08 -0.74
C THR A 42 -11.68 -10.60 -0.66
N LEU A 43 -11.90 -11.26 -1.78
CA LEU A 43 -11.95 -12.72 -1.82
C LEU A 43 -10.61 -13.33 -1.39
N SER A 44 -9.50 -12.74 -1.82
CA SER A 44 -8.17 -13.21 -1.41
C SER A 44 -7.95 -13.06 0.09
N ALA A 45 -8.40 -11.97 0.66
CA ALA A 45 -8.23 -11.69 2.07
C ALA A 45 -9.04 -12.63 2.96
N LYS A 46 -10.16 -13.16 2.47
CA LYS A 46 -10.99 -14.09 3.23
C LYS A 46 -10.26 -15.38 3.62
N GLY A 47 -9.19 -15.72 2.90
CA GLY A 47 -8.38 -16.90 3.22
C GLY A 47 -7.31 -16.65 4.28
N VAL A 48 -7.16 -15.43 4.77
CA VAL A 48 -6.18 -15.09 5.79
C VAL A 48 -6.77 -15.35 7.17
N SER A 49 -6.04 -16.12 8.00
CA SER A 49 -6.45 -16.36 9.37
C SER A 49 -6.59 -15.05 10.14
N ASP A 50 -7.63 -14.99 10.97
CA ASP A 50 -7.87 -13.85 11.87
C ASP A 50 -8.07 -12.51 11.14
N PHE A 51 -8.49 -12.55 9.88
CA PHE A 51 -8.65 -11.34 9.09
C PHE A 51 -9.66 -10.36 9.73
N ASN A 52 -10.76 -10.87 10.26
CA ASN A 52 -11.76 -10.04 10.93
C ASN A 52 -11.19 -9.35 12.18
N SER A 53 -10.31 -10.03 12.92
CA SER A 53 -9.65 -9.46 14.09
C SER A 53 -8.69 -8.33 13.67
N ILE A 54 -8.00 -8.51 12.55
CA ILE A 54 -7.11 -7.49 12.00
C ILE A 54 -7.91 -6.24 11.62
N LEU A 55 -9.04 -6.42 10.92
CA LEU A 55 -9.88 -5.29 10.54
C LEU A 55 -10.41 -4.54 11.74
N LYS A 56 -10.85 -5.26 12.77
CA LYS A 56 -11.34 -4.62 14.00
C LYS A 56 -10.24 -3.82 14.70
N GLN A 57 -9.03 -4.37 14.76
CA GLN A 57 -7.89 -3.70 15.35
C GLN A 57 -7.58 -2.40 14.61
N ILE A 58 -7.66 -2.41 13.30
CA ILE A 58 -7.43 -1.23 12.48
C ILE A 58 -8.49 -0.17 12.74
N GLU A 59 -9.77 -0.56 12.81
CA GLU A 59 -10.85 0.37 13.13
C GLU A 59 -10.65 1.06 14.46
N GLU A 60 -10.07 0.36 15.42
CA GLU A 60 -9.86 0.89 16.77
C GLU A 60 -8.61 1.77 16.87
N ARG A 61 -7.58 1.49 16.08
CA ARG A 61 -6.24 2.09 16.26
C ARG A 61 -5.77 2.99 15.14
N ALA A 62 -6.21 2.80 13.91
CA ALA A 62 -5.77 3.63 12.81
C ALA A 62 -6.10 5.10 13.10
N PRO A 63 -5.23 6.02 12.71
CA PRO A 63 -5.50 7.45 12.92
C PRO A 63 -6.88 7.90 12.45
N LEU A 64 -7.37 7.38 11.31
CA LEU A 64 -8.70 7.72 10.83
C LEU A 64 -9.82 6.87 11.45
N ARG A 65 -9.47 5.92 12.32
CA ARG A 65 -10.41 5.05 13.03
C ARG A 65 -11.35 4.28 12.12
N ARG A 66 -10.86 3.89 10.97
CA ARG A 66 -11.61 3.08 10.00
C ARG A 66 -10.67 2.30 9.11
N THR A 67 -11.20 1.29 8.46
CA THR A 67 -10.47 0.53 7.45
C THR A 67 -10.48 1.30 6.12
N THR A 68 -9.58 0.92 5.23
CA THR A 68 -9.48 1.49 3.90
C THR A 68 -10.40 0.75 2.95
N THR A 69 -10.97 1.46 1.99
CA THR A 69 -11.85 0.87 0.98
C THR A 69 -11.10 0.65 -0.34
N GLN A 70 -11.62 -0.27 -1.17
CA GLN A 70 -11.08 -0.47 -2.52
C GLN A 70 -11.18 0.81 -3.34
N GLU A 71 -12.24 1.57 -3.15
CA GLU A 71 -12.45 2.83 -3.87
C GLU A 71 -11.35 3.83 -3.55
N GLU A 72 -10.94 3.91 -2.28
CA GLU A 72 -9.86 4.81 -1.90
C GLU A 72 -8.53 4.43 -2.54
N VAL A 73 -8.25 3.14 -2.65
CA VAL A 73 -7.04 2.67 -3.36
C VAL A 73 -7.13 3.01 -4.84
N GLY A 74 -8.31 2.82 -5.43
CA GLY A 74 -8.54 3.20 -6.82
C GLY A 74 -8.35 4.69 -7.07
N ASP A 75 -8.80 5.54 -6.15
CA ASP A 75 -8.63 6.99 -6.24
C ASP A 75 -7.14 7.37 -6.22
N ALA A 76 -6.36 6.74 -5.34
CA ALA A 76 -4.92 6.98 -5.28
C ALA A 76 -4.23 6.54 -6.58
N ALA A 77 -4.64 5.40 -7.13
CA ALA A 77 -4.11 4.92 -8.41
C ALA A 77 -4.43 5.89 -9.53
N LEU A 78 -5.66 6.39 -9.56
CA LEU A 78 -6.07 7.37 -10.58
C LEU A 78 -5.21 8.63 -10.52
N PHE A 79 -4.94 9.13 -9.31
CA PHE A 79 -4.03 10.25 -9.12
C PHE A 79 -2.65 9.96 -9.71
N LEU A 80 -2.09 8.78 -9.41
CA LEU A 80 -0.76 8.40 -9.87
C LEU A 80 -0.68 8.22 -11.38
N PHE A 81 -1.78 7.84 -12.04
CA PHE A 81 -1.83 7.74 -13.49
C PHE A 81 -2.09 9.07 -14.19
N SER A 82 -2.45 10.09 -13.43
CA SER A 82 -2.79 11.40 -14.01
C SER A 82 -1.58 12.32 -14.08
N ASP A 83 -1.70 13.39 -14.86
CA ASP A 83 -0.68 14.41 -14.95
C ASP A 83 -0.51 15.18 -13.64
N LEU A 84 -1.46 15.08 -12.72
CA LEU A 84 -1.33 15.71 -11.41
C LEU A 84 -0.16 15.18 -10.62
N SER A 85 0.28 13.97 -10.90
CA SER A 85 1.42 13.34 -10.22
C SER A 85 2.68 13.27 -11.09
N ARG A 86 2.77 14.08 -12.14
CA ARG A 86 3.86 13.97 -13.12
C ARG A 86 5.26 14.17 -12.55
N GLY A 87 5.37 14.79 -11.40
CA GLY A 87 6.66 14.97 -10.73
C GLY A 87 6.99 13.87 -9.71
N ILE A 88 6.16 12.84 -9.61
CA ILE A 88 6.31 11.79 -8.58
C ILE A 88 6.79 10.49 -9.22
N THR A 89 7.92 9.97 -8.76
CA THR A 89 8.43 8.66 -9.15
C THR A 89 9.26 8.08 -8.00
N GLY A 90 9.31 6.77 -7.89
CA GLY A 90 10.08 6.09 -6.86
C GLY A 90 9.41 6.10 -5.49
N GLU A 91 8.14 6.48 -5.41
CA GLU A 91 7.43 6.60 -4.16
C GLU A 91 6.55 5.40 -3.86
N ILE A 92 6.40 5.16 -2.56
CA ILE A 92 5.44 4.19 -2.05
C ILE A 92 4.41 5.00 -1.27
N ILE A 93 3.18 5.00 -1.76
CA ILE A 93 2.11 5.80 -1.17
C ILE A 93 1.22 4.90 -0.33
N HIS A 94 1.09 5.24 0.94
CA HIS A 94 0.25 4.49 1.87
C HIS A 94 -1.20 4.94 1.76
N VAL A 95 -2.09 3.96 1.56
CA VAL A 95 -3.53 4.17 1.57
C VAL A 95 -4.11 3.21 2.60
N ASP A 96 -3.98 3.55 3.86
CA ASP A 96 -4.24 2.65 4.97
C ASP A 96 -4.83 3.35 6.21
N SER A 97 -5.47 4.49 6.00
CA SER A 97 -6.08 5.28 7.07
C SER A 97 -5.06 5.72 8.13
N GLY A 98 -3.77 5.74 7.76
CA GLY A 98 -2.69 6.18 8.63
C GLY A 98 -2.09 5.07 9.48
N TYR A 99 -2.57 3.84 9.34
CA TYR A 99 -2.15 2.76 10.24
C TYR A 99 -0.65 2.52 10.24
N HIS A 100 0.04 2.74 9.11
CA HIS A 100 1.47 2.47 8.99
C HIS A 100 2.34 3.28 9.95
N ILE A 101 1.84 4.40 10.48
CA ILE A 101 2.65 5.25 11.37
C ILE A 101 2.73 4.70 12.79
N LEU A 102 1.92 3.69 13.12
CA LEU A 102 1.81 3.21 14.50
C LEU A 102 2.95 2.29 14.92
N GLY A 103 3.73 1.75 14.00
CA GLY A 103 4.89 0.92 14.35
C GLY A 103 4.56 -0.48 14.88
N TYR A 104 3.31 -0.91 14.81
CA TYR A 104 2.92 -2.26 15.27
C TYR A 104 1.69 -2.81 14.58
#